data_2f7dd6a972ff69d9fdb5ee0687f47d42
#
_entry.id   2f7dd6a972ff69d9fdb5ee0687f47d42
#
_cell.length_a   1.000
_cell.length_b   1.000
_cell.length_c   1.000
_cell.angle_alpha   90.00
_cell.angle_beta   90.00
_cell.angle_gamma   90.00
#
_symmetry.space_group_name_H-M   'P 1'
#
loop_
_entity.id
_entity.type
_entity.pdbx_description
1 polymer ?
#
loop_
_entity_poly.entity_id
_entity_poly.type
_entity_poly.pdbx_seq_one_letter_code
_entity_poly.pdbx_strand_id
1 'polypeptide(L)'
;MNNIRIPFVDLYSQNEELRTEIDLAIADIINRSDFITGPTVERVEKAIAEYTESEDCASVGSGTNALVCALRALDVGPGDEVLTVGHTFVSTTEAIVNVGAKPVFIDIDEYFHFDLEQCKKFDEIYLGLNAPKAILFVDLYGQTPDIDKIKKFARKYGIKIIQDAAQSFGAKYNDKKIGSLVDLTCFSFNPVKNLGAMGDSGAVTGKKKLIDRVRMYRDHGRKTKYEYETVGYNSRIDNLQAVVIEAKLKKIDEWIERKRKVCHKYTEALKDIVITPKEAPWAYHTYYVYVIETPKGTRDALQKHLKEKGIATNIHYKFPTHTTKAFKDEYTEKLPRTEYVCNNVLSLPCYFTLPEQWQDYIINSIKEFYEKN
;
A
#
# COMPACT_ATOMS: atom_id res chain seq x y z
N MET A 1 3.55 12.77 -37.36
CA MET A 1 3.45 13.07 -35.92
C MET A 1 4.05 11.91 -35.17
N ASN A 2 5.14 12.11 -34.43
CA ASN A 2 5.74 11.04 -33.63
C ASN A 2 4.68 10.55 -32.64
N ASN A 3 4.36 9.25 -32.70
CA ASN A 3 3.44 8.62 -31.76
C ASN A 3 4.09 8.59 -30.36
N ILE A 4 3.96 9.69 -29.60
CA ILE A 4 4.38 9.75 -28.20
C ILE A 4 3.51 8.70 -27.45
N ARG A 5 4.18 7.80 -26.74
CA ARG A 5 3.53 6.86 -25.82
C ARG A 5 4.21 6.95 -24.46
N ILE A 6 3.56 7.61 -23.53
CA ILE A 6 4.03 7.75 -22.16
C ILE A 6 3.37 6.64 -21.32
N PRO A 7 4.13 5.66 -20.85
CA PRO A 7 3.56 4.60 -20.01
C PRO A 7 3.17 5.13 -18.64
N PHE A 8 2.24 4.44 -17.96
CA PHE A 8 1.86 4.78 -16.60
C PHE A 8 2.94 4.43 -15.57
N VAL A 9 3.70 3.35 -15.83
CA VAL A 9 4.82 2.86 -15.02
C VAL A 9 5.94 2.43 -15.95
N ASP A 10 7.19 2.69 -15.56
CA ASP A 10 8.40 2.24 -16.26
C ASP A 10 9.22 1.32 -15.34
N LEU A 11 8.90 0.03 -15.39
CA LEU A 11 9.64 -1.00 -14.65
C LEU A 11 10.96 -1.36 -15.34
N TYR A 12 11.05 -1.15 -16.66
CA TYR A 12 12.24 -1.49 -17.41
C TYR A 12 13.44 -0.65 -16.94
N SER A 13 13.31 0.67 -16.97
CA SER A 13 14.40 1.57 -16.57
C SER A 13 14.80 1.38 -15.08
N GLN A 14 13.83 1.09 -14.21
CA GLN A 14 14.13 0.75 -12.82
C GLN A 14 14.99 -0.49 -12.70
N ASN A 15 14.68 -1.55 -13.45
CA ASN A 15 15.43 -2.81 -13.40
C ASN A 15 16.80 -2.68 -14.05
N GLU A 16 16.93 -1.90 -15.12
CA GLU A 16 18.22 -1.69 -15.81
C GLU A 16 19.26 -1.02 -14.91
N GLU A 17 18.86 -0.13 -13.98
CA GLU A 17 19.81 0.47 -13.02
C GLU A 17 20.52 -0.59 -12.13
N LEU A 18 19.92 -1.77 -11.95
CA LEU A 18 20.43 -2.85 -11.11
C LEU A 18 20.62 -4.18 -11.87
N ARG A 19 20.56 -4.14 -13.20
CA ARG A 19 20.52 -5.34 -14.04
C ARG A 19 21.62 -6.34 -13.71
N THR A 20 22.87 -5.89 -13.69
CA THR A 20 24.03 -6.76 -13.44
C THR A 20 23.98 -7.38 -12.04
N GLU A 21 23.61 -6.59 -11.01
CA GLU A 21 23.52 -7.09 -9.64
C GLU A 21 22.41 -8.15 -9.49
N ILE A 22 21.26 -7.89 -10.08
CA ILE A 22 20.11 -8.81 -10.06
C ILE A 22 20.43 -10.10 -10.81
N ASP A 23 20.99 -10.02 -12.03
CA ASP A 23 21.32 -11.20 -12.84
C ASP A 23 22.32 -12.10 -12.12
N LEU A 24 23.35 -11.54 -11.49
CA LEU A 24 24.34 -12.31 -10.72
C LEU A 24 23.71 -12.96 -9.48
N ALA A 25 22.84 -12.26 -8.77
CA ALA A 25 22.16 -12.81 -7.59
C ALA A 25 21.18 -13.94 -7.96
N ILE A 26 20.45 -13.81 -9.06
CA ILE A 26 19.57 -14.86 -9.58
C ILE A 26 20.39 -16.08 -10.03
N ALA A 27 21.49 -15.86 -10.76
CA ALA A 27 22.37 -16.95 -11.18
C ALA A 27 22.94 -17.74 -9.99
N ASP A 28 23.31 -17.07 -8.90
CA ASP A 28 23.77 -17.71 -7.67
C ASP A 28 22.68 -18.60 -7.03
N ILE A 29 21.42 -18.13 -6.96
CA ILE A 29 20.29 -18.93 -6.47
C ILE A 29 20.09 -20.19 -7.32
N ILE A 30 20.15 -20.06 -8.65
CA ILE A 30 20.00 -21.18 -9.58
C ILE A 30 21.14 -22.19 -9.38
N ASN A 31 22.39 -21.72 -9.31
CA ASN A 31 23.57 -22.57 -9.13
C ASN A 31 23.53 -23.38 -7.83
N ARG A 32 23.02 -22.79 -6.76
CA ARG A 32 22.86 -23.46 -5.46
C ARG A 32 21.59 -24.28 -5.35
N SER A 33 20.64 -24.13 -6.30
CA SER A 33 19.29 -24.72 -6.23
C SER A 33 18.56 -24.41 -4.93
N ASP A 34 18.76 -23.20 -4.39
CA ASP A 34 18.21 -22.71 -3.13
C ASP A 34 17.01 -21.78 -3.41
N PHE A 35 15.81 -22.35 -3.62
CA PHE A 35 14.67 -21.60 -4.15
C PHE A 35 13.70 -21.08 -3.09
N ILE A 36 13.62 -21.72 -1.92
CA ILE A 36 12.61 -21.40 -0.89
C ILE A 36 13.24 -21.49 0.51
N THR A 37 13.01 -20.47 1.36
CA THR A 37 13.50 -20.39 2.74
C THR A 37 15.04 -20.31 2.85
N GLY A 38 15.57 -20.39 4.07
CA GLY A 38 17.01 -20.42 4.31
C GLY A 38 17.68 -19.03 4.40
N PRO A 39 19.02 -19.01 4.34
CA PRO A 39 19.81 -17.82 4.65
C PRO A 39 19.51 -16.59 3.78
N THR A 40 19.07 -16.80 2.53
CA THR A 40 18.70 -15.70 1.62
C THR A 40 17.47 -14.95 2.13
N VAL A 41 16.43 -15.67 2.54
CA VAL A 41 15.22 -15.07 3.12
C VAL A 41 15.54 -14.38 4.45
N GLU A 42 16.31 -15.04 5.33
CA GLU A 42 16.69 -14.48 6.64
C GLU A 42 17.47 -13.15 6.50
N ARG A 43 18.37 -13.08 5.52
CA ARG A 43 19.15 -11.86 5.23
C ARG A 43 18.24 -10.72 4.75
N VAL A 44 17.28 -11.01 3.86
CA VAL A 44 16.34 -10.00 3.36
C VAL A 44 15.38 -9.54 4.45
N GLU A 45 14.84 -10.46 5.26
CA GLU A 45 13.99 -10.12 6.41
C GLU A 45 14.72 -9.20 7.39
N LYS A 46 15.98 -9.52 7.69
CA LYS A 46 16.83 -8.67 8.54
C LYS A 46 17.03 -7.28 7.92
N ALA A 47 17.34 -7.20 6.63
CA ALA A 47 17.54 -5.92 5.94
C ALA A 47 16.26 -5.06 5.91
N ILE A 48 15.07 -5.68 5.73
CA ILE A 48 13.79 -4.98 5.81
C ILE A 48 13.53 -4.49 7.24
N ALA A 49 13.77 -5.31 8.26
CA ALA A 49 13.59 -4.93 9.66
C ALA A 49 14.49 -3.74 10.04
N GLU A 50 15.77 -3.78 9.64
CA GLU A 50 16.73 -2.68 9.86
C GLU A 50 16.28 -1.40 9.14
N TYR A 51 15.87 -1.49 7.87
CA TYR A 51 15.41 -0.33 7.10
C TYR A 51 14.15 0.31 7.69
N THR A 52 13.22 -0.50 8.20
CA THR A 52 11.94 -0.05 8.77
C THR A 52 12.01 0.24 10.27
N GLU A 53 13.21 0.18 10.86
CA GLU A 53 13.44 0.38 12.31
C GLU A 53 12.56 -0.56 13.17
N SER A 54 12.26 -1.76 12.66
CA SER A 54 11.41 -2.74 13.32
C SER A 54 12.22 -3.77 14.10
N GLU A 55 11.62 -4.35 15.13
CA GLU A 55 12.27 -5.40 15.92
C GLU A 55 12.52 -6.67 15.09
N ASP A 56 11.57 -7.01 14.21
CA ASP A 56 11.64 -8.20 13.37
C ASP A 56 10.75 -8.06 12.11
N CYS A 57 10.99 -8.95 11.13
CA CYS A 57 10.27 -9.00 9.86
C CYS A 57 10.02 -10.44 9.43
N ALA A 58 8.85 -10.72 8.87
CA ALA A 58 8.56 -11.97 8.18
C ALA A 58 8.08 -11.68 6.75
N SER A 59 8.81 -12.17 5.76
CA SER A 59 8.42 -12.09 4.35
C SER A 59 7.33 -13.09 4.01
N VAL A 60 6.45 -12.76 3.08
CA VAL A 60 5.29 -13.57 2.66
C VAL A 60 5.09 -13.51 1.15
N GLY A 61 4.24 -14.37 0.61
CA GLY A 61 4.02 -14.52 -0.82
C GLY A 61 3.31 -13.35 -1.51
N SER A 62 2.65 -12.44 -0.77
CA SER A 62 2.00 -11.24 -1.33
C SER A 62 1.62 -10.24 -0.24
N GLY A 63 1.27 -9.00 -0.64
CA GLY A 63 0.70 -8.02 0.30
C GLY A 63 -0.64 -8.48 0.91
N THR A 64 -1.49 -9.14 0.14
CA THR A 64 -2.75 -9.74 0.67
C THR A 64 -2.47 -10.75 1.76
N ASN A 65 -1.50 -11.64 1.53
CA ASN A 65 -1.10 -12.63 2.53
C ASN A 65 -0.43 -11.99 3.76
N ALA A 66 0.24 -10.84 3.60
CA ALA A 66 0.75 -10.07 4.73
C ALA A 66 -0.40 -9.63 5.65
N LEU A 67 -1.48 -9.08 5.09
CA LEU A 67 -2.67 -8.67 5.83
C LEU A 67 -3.36 -9.86 6.50
N VAL A 68 -3.57 -10.96 5.77
CA VAL A 68 -4.19 -12.18 6.31
C VAL A 68 -3.37 -12.74 7.48
N CYS A 69 -2.06 -12.89 7.32
CA CYS A 69 -1.18 -13.39 8.37
C CYS A 69 -1.12 -12.45 9.59
N ALA A 70 -1.14 -11.13 9.37
CA ALA A 70 -1.17 -10.13 10.45
C ALA A 70 -2.48 -10.20 11.25
N LEU A 71 -3.63 -10.28 10.59
CA LEU A 71 -4.93 -10.46 11.24
C LEU A 71 -4.96 -11.74 12.08
N ARG A 72 -4.52 -12.87 11.52
CA ARG A 72 -4.41 -14.14 12.24
C ARG A 72 -3.43 -14.08 13.42
N ALA A 73 -2.30 -13.37 13.25
CA ALA A 73 -1.31 -13.20 14.32
C ALA A 73 -1.85 -12.38 15.51
N LEU A 74 -2.89 -11.57 15.30
CA LEU A 74 -3.60 -10.81 16.33
C LEU A 74 -4.88 -11.50 16.82
N ASP A 75 -5.07 -12.79 16.49
CA ASP A 75 -6.26 -13.58 16.84
C ASP A 75 -7.57 -12.99 16.31
N VAL A 76 -7.53 -12.33 15.15
CA VAL A 76 -8.72 -11.88 14.45
C VAL A 76 -9.32 -13.05 13.64
N GLY A 77 -10.63 -13.25 13.76
CA GLY A 77 -11.32 -14.36 13.12
C GLY A 77 -12.85 -14.21 13.13
N PRO A 78 -13.58 -15.34 12.97
CA PRO A 78 -15.04 -15.32 12.93
C PRO A 78 -15.68 -14.67 14.16
N GLY A 79 -16.62 -13.74 13.91
CA GLY A 79 -17.31 -12.99 14.95
C GLY A 79 -16.64 -11.70 15.37
N ASP A 80 -15.39 -11.45 14.95
CA ASP A 80 -14.69 -10.20 15.21
C ASP A 80 -15.05 -9.13 14.16
N GLU A 81 -15.02 -7.87 14.57
CA GLU A 81 -15.12 -6.70 13.67
C GLU A 81 -13.77 -6.02 13.53
N VAL A 82 -13.48 -5.51 12.31
CA VAL A 82 -12.26 -4.77 11.99
C VAL A 82 -12.63 -3.45 11.33
N LEU A 83 -12.24 -2.33 11.94
CA LEU A 83 -12.42 -1.01 11.36
C LEU A 83 -11.47 -0.83 10.17
N THR A 84 -11.99 -0.35 9.04
CA THR A 84 -11.21 -0.09 7.83
C THR A 84 -11.86 0.99 6.96
N VAL A 85 -11.30 1.27 5.78
CA VAL A 85 -11.81 2.28 4.85
C VAL A 85 -12.39 1.64 3.58
N GLY A 86 -13.38 2.31 2.99
CA GLY A 86 -13.98 1.88 1.71
C GLY A 86 -13.17 2.28 0.48
N HIS A 87 -12.28 3.29 0.61
CA HIS A 87 -11.42 3.76 -0.47
C HIS A 87 -10.02 3.15 -0.35
N THR A 88 -9.86 1.95 -0.85
CA THR A 88 -8.60 1.19 -0.82
C THR A 88 -8.58 0.15 -1.94
N PHE A 89 -7.44 -0.53 -2.10
CA PHE A 89 -7.38 -1.75 -2.91
C PHE A 89 -8.18 -2.87 -2.23
N VAL A 90 -8.85 -3.69 -3.03
CA VAL A 90 -9.76 -4.73 -2.53
C VAL A 90 -9.14 -5.67 -1.50
N SER A 91 -7.84 -5.91 -1.56
CA SER A 91 -7.12 -6.82 -0.64
C SER A 91 -7.25 -6.43 0.83
N THR A 92 -7.41 -5.15 1.16
CA THR A 92 -7.64 -4.70 2.54
C THR A 92 -8.94 -5.31 3.10
N THR A 93 -10.04 -5.18 2.36
CA THR A 93 -11.36 -5.77 2.73
C THR A 93 -11.34 -7.29 2.62
N GLU A 94 -10.76 -7.81 1.53
CA GLU A 94 -10.64 -9.24 1.26
C GLU A 94 -9.92 -9.99 2.38
N ALA A 95 -8.82 -9.43 2.90
CA ALA A 95 -8.07 -10.06 3.99
C ALA A 95 -8.90 -10.20 5.28
N ILE A 96 -9.74 -9.20 5.59
CA ILE A 96 -10.64 -9.24 6.76
C ILE A 96 -11.69 -10.36 6.58
N VAL A 97 -12.31 -10.42 5.41
CA VAL A 97 -13.33 -11.45 5.11
C VAL A 97 -12.71 -12.84 5.05
N ASN A 98 -11.50 -12.97 4.49
CA ASN A 98 -10.80 -14.27 4.39
C ASN A 98 -10.43 -14.88 5.77
N VAL A 99 -10.28 -14.08 6.80
CA VAL A 99 -10.09 -14.62 8.17
C VAL A 99 -11.42 -14.87 8.89
N GLY A 100 -12.56 -14.60 8.24
CA GLY A 100 -13.91 -14.77 8.79
C GLY A 100 -14.39 -13.60 9.64
N ALA A 101 -13.65 -12.50 9.68
CA ALA A 101 -14.05 -11.28 10.39
C ALA A 101 -14.91 -10.37 9.50
N LYS A 102 -15.58 -9.41 10.12
CA LYS A 102 -16.45 -8.44 9.46
C LYS A 102 -15.76 -7.09 9.34
N PRO A 103 -15.57 -6.52 8.12
CA PRO A 103 -15.13 -5.14 7.97
C PRO A 103 -16.22 -4.16 8.41
N VAL A 104 -15.83 -3.12 9.13
CA VAL A 104 -16.66 -1.96 9.49
C VAL A 104 -16.05 -0.74 8.82
N PHE A 105 -16.76 -0.19 7.84
CA PHE A 105 -16.23 0.85 6.99
C PHE A 105 -16.39 2.24 7.60
N ILE A 106 -15.30 3.00 7.57
CA ILE A 106 -15.20 4.40 7.95
C ILE A 106 -14.89 5.19 6.69
N ASP A 107 -15.42 6.40 6.58
CA ASP A 107 -15.08 7.29 5.48
C ASP A 107 -13.66 7.83 5.59
N ILE A 108 -13.19 8.50 4.56
CA ILE A 108 -11.83 9.05 4.50
C ILE A 108 -11.82 10.56 4.70
N ASP A 109 -10.69 11.05 5.20
CA ASP A 109 -10.39 12.47 5.34
C ASP A 109 -9.89 13.12 4.03
N GLU A 110 -9.40 14.35 4.13
CA GLU A 110 -8.86 15.10 2.99
C GLU A 110 -7.51 14.56 2.44
N TYR A 111 -6.83 13.70 3.22
CA TYR A 111 -5.59 13.02 2.83
C TYR A 111 -5.84 11.60 2.33
N PHE A 112 -7.11 11.20 2.14
CA PHE A 112 -7.56 9.85 1.81
C PHE A 112 -7.28 8.82 2.91
N HIS A 113 -7.11 9.27 4.15
CA HIS A 113 -6.87 8.42 5.30
C HIS A 113 -8.16 8.15 6.08
N PHE A 114 -8.10 7.17 6.95
CA PHE A 114 -9.12 6.81 7.92
C PHE A 114 -9.57 8.03 8.74
N ASP A 115 -10.82 8.45 8.61
CA ASP A 115 -11.38 9.63 9.31
C ASP A 115 -11.81 9.28 10.74
N LEU A 116 -10.93 9.58 11.71
CA LEU A 116 -11.21 9.37 13.13
C LEU A 116 -12.36 10.23 13.70
N GLU A 117 -12.71 11.34 13.06
CA GLU A 117 -13.84 12.17 13.52
C GLU A 117 -15.16 11.41 13.39
N GLN A 118 -15.28 10.57 12.37
CA GLN A 118 -16.44 9.70 12.20
C GLN A 118 -16.51 8.57 13.23
N CYS A 119 -15.38 8.24 13.85
CA CYS A 119 -15.34 7.25 14.92
C CYS A 119 -15.89 7.76 16.25
N LYS A 120 -16.19 9.06 16.40
CA LYS A 120 -16.83 9.59 17.61
C LYS A 120 -18.20 8.97 17.89
N LYS A 121 -18.96 8.63 16.84
CA LYS A 121 -20.23 7.91 16.99
C LYS A 121 -20.08 6.51 17.60
N PHE A 122 -18.87 5.92 17.56
CA PHE A 122 -18.61 4.65 18.22
C PHE A 122 -18.60 4.73 19.73
N ASP A 123 -18.39 5.93 20.32
CA ASP A 123 -18.55 6.13 21.76
C ASP A 123 -19.96 5.75 22.24
N GLU A 124 -20.98 5.92 21.39
CA GLU A 124 -22.37 5.57 21.71
C GLU A 124 -22.68 4.09 21.45
N ILE A 125 -22.01 3.48 20.46
CA ILE A 125 -22.28 2.10 20.00
C ILE A 125 -21.49 1.08 20.81
N TYR A 126 -20.24 1.38 21.15
CA TYR A 126 -19.29 0.42 21.73
C TYR A 126 -18.99 0.66 23.22
N LEU A 127 -19.79 1.47 23.92
CA LEU A 127 -19.70 1.63 25.37
C LEU A 127 -20.06 0.29 26.05
N GLY A 128 -19.09 -0.61 26.17
CA GLY A 128 -19.11 -1.72 27.11
C GLY A 128 -19.25 -3.14 26.56
N LEU A 129 -19.68 -3.38 25.33
CA LEU A 129 -19.80 -4.73 24.76
C LEU A 129 -19.50 -4.71 23.26
N ASN A 130 -18.51 -5.52 22.82
CA ASN A 130 -18.15 -5.75 21.42
C ASN A 130 -17.38 -4.64 20.71
N ALA A 131 -16.36 -4.05 21.34
CA ALA A 131 -15.42 -3.19 20.61
C ALA A 131 -14.80 -3.97 19.44
N PRO A 132 -14.55 -3.29 18.28
CA PRO A 132 -13.84 -3.92 17.18
C PRO A 132 -12.51 -4.52 17.65
N LYS A 133 -12.14 -5.67 17.10
CA LYS A 133 -10.90 -6.37 17.48
C LYS A 133 -9.65 -5.64 17.03
N ALA A 134 -9.72 -5.02 15.84
CA ALA A 134 -8.60 -4.32 15.24
C ALA A 134 -9.04 -3.10 14.42
N ILE A 135 -8.11 -2.17 14.22
CA ILE A 135 -8.10 -1.18 13.14
C ILE A 135 -7.12 -1.66 12.11
N LEU A 136 -7.55 -1.74 10.85
CA LEU A 136 -6.71 -1.94 9.69
C LEU A 136 -6.81 -0.67 8.85
N PHE A 137 -5.93 0.30 9.09
CA PHE A 137 -5.87 1.53 8.32
C PHE A 137 -4.90 1.40 7.14
N VAL A 138 -5.09 2.23 6.12
CA VAL A 138 -4.34 2.15 4.86
C VAL A 138 -3.53 3.42 4.64
N ASP A 139 -2.25 3.24 4.33
CA ASP A 139 -1.35 4.30 3.87
C ASP A 139 -1.55 4.53 2.36
N LEU A 140 -2.74 5.01 2.00
CA LEU A 140 -3.12 5.11 0.61
C LEU A 140 -2.22 6.08 -0.15
N TYR A 141 -1.85 5.72 -1.37
CA TYR A 141 -1.01 6.49 -2.31
C TYR A 141 0.43 6.75 -1.86
N GLY A 142 0.81 6.41 -0.62
CA GLY A 142 2.20 6.49 -0.17
C GLY A 142 2.46 7.41 1.02
N GLN A 143 1.46 7.79 1.78
CA GLN A 143 1.61 8.49 3.07
C GLN A 143 0.74 7.85 4.15
N THR A 144 1.12 8.04 5.41
CA THR A 144 0.45 7.47 6.57
C THR A 144 -0.48 8.49 7.24
N PRO A 145 -1.60 8.06 7.84
CA PRO A 145 -2.45 8.92 8.66
C PRO A 145 -1.75 9.38 9.94
N ASP A 146 -2.44 10.20 10.74
CA ASP A 146 -1.97 10.58 12.07
C ASP A 146 -1.99 9.37 13.02
N ILE A 147 -0.84 8.68 13.07
CA ILE A 147 -0.67 7.45 13.84
C ILE A 147 -0.90 7.69 15.34
N ASP A 148 -0.54 8.85 15.86
CA ASP A 148 -0.72 9.14 17.30
C ASP A 148 -2.20 9.28 17.67
N LYS A 149 -3.02 9.88 16.80
CA LYS A 149 -4.48 9.90 16.99
C LYS A 149 -5.08 8.49 16.92
N ILE A 150 -4.66 7.67 15.95
CA ILE A 150 -5.10 6.27 15.83
C ILE A 150 -4.72 5.48 17.10
N LYS A 151 -3.49 5.62 17.58
CA LYS A 151 -3.04 4.97 18.83
C LYS A 151 -3.82 5.42 20.04
N LYS A 152 -4.18 6.71 20.14
CA LYS A 152 -5.00 7.25 21.23
C LYS A 152 -6.39 6.62 21.20
N PHE A 153 -7.00 6.55 20.04
CA PHE A 153 -8.30 5.89 19.84
C PHE A 153 -8.22 4.40 20.17
N ALA A 154 -7.26 3.68 19.60
CA ALA A 154 -7.10 2.24 19.82
C ALA A 154 -6.90 1.89 21.31
N ARG A 155 -6.09 2.68 22.03
CA ARG A 155 -5.90 2.50 23.49
C ARG A 155 -7.18 2.67 24.30
N LYS A 156 -8.03 3.60 23.91
CA LYS A 156 -9.32 3.86 24.59
C LYS A 156 -10.22 2.61 24.59
N TYR A 157 -10.19 1.82 23.53
CA TYR A 157 -11.05 0.64 23.33
C TYR A 157 -10.32 -0.69 23.45
N GLY A 158 -9.02 -0.70 23.70
CA GLY A 158 -8.21 -1.93 23.75
C GLY A 158 -8.03 -2.59 22.38
N ILE A 159 -8.13 -1.84 21.29
CA ILE A 159 -8.11 -2.32 19.91
C ILE A 159 -6.68 -2.51 19.42
N LYS A 160 -6.42 -3.54 18.60
CA LYS A 160 -5.15 -3.77 17.92
C LYS A 160 -5.04 -2.92 16.65
N ILE A 161 -3.80 -2.62 16.24
CA ILE A 161 -3.55 -1.76 15.09
C ILE A 161 -2.73 -2.50 14.04
N ILE A 162 -3.29 -2.62 12.83
CA ILE A 162 -2.61 -3.11 11.63
C ILE A 162 -2.51 -1.95 10.64
N GLN A 163 -1.31 -1.73 10.10
CA GLN A 163 -1.05 -0.76 9.05
C GLN A 163 -0.94 -1.49 7.72
N ASP A 164 -1.84 -1.21 6.78
CA ASP A 164 -1.70 -1.61 5.39
C ASP A 164 -0.80 -0.59 4.68
N ALA A 165 0.49 -0.89 4.68
CA ALA A 165 1.55 -0.09 4.09
C ALA A 165 1.94 -0.59 2.68
N ALA A 166 1.03 -1.31 2.00
CA ALA A 166 1.28 -1.85 0.66
C ALA A 166 1.63 -0.79 -0.39
N GLN A 167 1.36 0.48 -0.12
CA GLN A 167 1.63 1.60 -1.03
C GLN A 167 2.66 2.60 -0.47
N SER A 168 3.23 2.36 0.71
CA SER A 168 3.99 3.38 1.43
C SER A 168 5.38 2.94 1.90
N PHE A 169 5.94 1.85 1.34
CA PHE A 169 7.30 1.45 1.69
C PHE A 169 8.27 2.64 1.52
N GLY A 170 9.01 2.96 2.58
CA GLY A 170 9.90 4.12 2.65
C GLY A 170 9.26 5.41 3.18
N ALA A 171 7.95 5.43 3.43
CA ALA A 171 7.28 6.57 4.06
C ALA A 171 7.74 6.77 5.51
N LYS A 172 7.54 8.00 6.01
CA LYS A 172 7.86 8.34 7.40
C LYS A 172 6.68 9.02 8.07
N TYR A 173 6.61 8.87 9.38
CA TYR A 173 5.73 9.58 10.29
C TYR A 173 6.58 10.35 11.31
N ASN A 174 6.52 11.68 11.32
CA ASN A 174 7.38 12.53 12.15
C ASN A 174 8.86 12.09 12.07
N ASP A 175 9.39 11.99 10.84
CA ASP A 175 10.74 11.58 10.47
C ASP A 175 11.15 10.13 10.83
N LYS A 176 10.29 9.34 11.46
CA LYS A 176 10.51 7.92 11.72
C LYS A 176 9.98 7.07 10.57
N LYS A 177 10.75 6.10 10.11
CA LYS A 177 10.28 5.12 9.12
C LYS A 177 9.04 4.40 9.64
N ILE A 178 8.06 4.15 8.77
CA ILE A 178 6.95 3.26 9.10
C ILE A 178 7.45 1.81 9.15
N GLY A 179 6.76 0.97 9.95
CA GLY A 179 7.10 -0.45 10.11
C GLY A 179 7.21 -0.90 11.56
N SER A 180 7.55 0.03 12.48
CA SER A 180 7.66 -0.25 13.93
C SER A 180 6.67 0.54 14.79
N LEU A 181 5.84 1.37 14.17
CA LEU A 181 5.04 2.36 14.88
C LEU A 181 3.72 1.82 15.44
N VAL A 182 3.26 0.65 14.98
CA VAL A 182 2.00 0.01 15.39
C VAL A 182 2.22 -1.46 15.74
N ASP A 183 1.17 -2.24 16.03
CA ASP A 183 1.33 -3.65 16.39
C ASP A 183 1.97 -4.46 15.24
N LEU A 184 1.43 -4.32 14.02
CA LEU A 184 1.95 -4.94 12.79
C LEU A 184 1.79 -3.99 11.59
N THR A 185 2.83 -3.92 10.75
CA THR A 185 2.81 -3.19 9.47
C THR A 185 2.99 -4.17 8.32
N CYS A 186 2.11 -4.10 7.32
CA CYS A 186 2.05 -5.02 6.18
C CYS A 186 2.49 -4.31 4.90
N PHE A 187 3.49 -4.85 4.22
CA PHE A 187 4.03 -4.35 2.96
C PHE A 187 3.72 -5.26 1.79
N SER A 188 3.59 -4.68 0.61
CA SER A 188 3.52 -5.38 -0.67
C SER A 188 4.74 -5.06 -1.50
N PHE A 189 5.33 -6.09 -2.10
CA PHE A 189 6.43 -5.98 -3.05
C PHE A 189 6.02 -6.44 -4.45
N ASN A 190 4.73 -6.32 -4.79
CA ASN A 190 4.29 -6.50 -6.17
C ASN A 190 5.14 -5.59 -7.10
N PRO A 191 5.46 -6.01 -8.33
CA PRO A 191 6.41 -5.30 -9.22
C PRO A 191 6.19 -3.79 -9.37
N VAL A 192 4.95 -3.31 -9.31
CA VAL A 192 4.62 -1.88 -9.47
C VAL A 192 4.78 -1.06 -8.19
N LYS A 193 5.11 -1.67 -7.06
CA LYS A 193 5.32 -0.97 -5.79
C LYS A 193 6.64 -0.20 -5.76
N ASN A 194 6.78 0.74 -4.82
CA ASN A 194 8.02 1.52 -4.67
C ASN A 194 9.24 0.59 -4.52
N LEU A 195 9.13 -0.42 -3.66
CA LEU A 195 10.05 -1.55 -3.58
C LEU A 195 9.37 -2.76 -4.20
N GLY A 196 9.53 -2.96 -5.51
CA GLY A 196 8.88 -4.05 -6.25
C GLY A 196 9.84 -5.21 -6.55
N ALA A 197 9.41 -6.45 -6.28
CA ALA A 197 10.06 -7.67 -6.73
C ALA A 197 9.83 -7.90 -8.24
N MET A 198 10.23 -9.05 -8.77
CA MET A 198 9.91 -9.51 -10.13
C MET A 198 8.79 -10.57 -10.14
N GLY A 199 7.89 -10.48 -9.17
CA GLY A 199 6.73 -11.32 -8.94
C GLY A 199 6.00 -10.85 -7.70
N ASP A 200 4.99 -11.60 -7.24
CA ASP A 200 4.32 -11.26 -6.00
C ASP A 200 5.19 -11.60 -4.79
N SER A 201 5.19 -10.70 -3.83
CA SER A 201 5.75 -10.88 -2.49
C SER A 201 5.28 -9.77 -1.56
N GLY A 202 5.54 -9.92 -0.28
CA GLY A 202 5.23 -8.96 0.76
C GLY A 202 6.02 -9.24 2.03
N ALA A 203 5.79 -8.40 3.04
CA ALA A 203 6.36 -8.60 4.37
C ALA A 203 5.44 -8.06 5.46
N VAL A 204 5.61 -8.59 6.67
CA VAL A 204 5.03 -8.05 7.89
C VAL A 204 6.16 -7.69 8.83
N THR A 205 6.13 -6.49 9.38
CA THR A 205 7.10 -6.03 10.38
C THR A 205 6.39 -5.69 11.70
N GLY A 206 7.12 -5.79 12.80
CA GLY A 206 6.60 -5.51 14.13
C GLY A 206 7.43 -6.15 15.24
N LYS A 207 6.80 -6.38 16.41
CA LYS A 207 7.46 -7.03 17.54
C LYS A 207 7.71 -8.51 17.27
N LYS A 208 8.87 -9.00 17.66
CA LYS A 208 9.30 -10.40 17.43
C LYS A 208 8.22 -11.43 17.76
N LYS A 209 7.55 -11.32 18.92
CA LYS A 209 6.50 -12.26 19.34
C LYS A 209 5.35 -12.36 18.32
N LEU A 210 4.96 -11.26 17.69
CA LEU A 210 3.91 -11.25 16.67
C LEU A 210 4.45 -11.75 15.33
N ILE A 211 5.68 -11.41 15.00
CA ILE A 211 6.33 -11.85 13.76
C ILE A 211 6.58 -13.37 13.79
N ASP A 212 6.92 -13.96 14.92
CA ASP A 212 7.02 -15.42 15.06
C ASP A 212 5.67 -16.11 14.76
N ARG A 213 4.55 -15.51 15.15
CA ARG A 213 3.20 -15.99 14.77
C ARG A 213 2.94 -15.85 13.26
N VAL A 214 3.36 -14.71 12.65
CA VAL A 214 3.27 -14.54 11.18
C VAL A 214 4.08 -15.60 10.46
N ARG A 215 5.31 -15.91 10.91
CA ARG A 215 6.14 -17.00 10.36
C ARG A 215 5.45 -18.36 10.44
N MET A 216 4.76 -18.64 11.55
CA MET A 216 3.98 -19.86 11.72
C MET A 216 2.82 -19.90 10.70
N TYR A 217 2.02 -18.84 10.61
CA TYR A 217 0.89 -18.80 9.67
C TYR A 217 1.30 -18.88 8.19
N ARG A 218 2.39 -18.20 7.78
CA ARG A 218 2.87 -18.23 6.38
C ARG A 218 3.35 -19.60 5.92
N ASP A 219 3.64 -20.49 6.87
CA ASP A 219 4.21 -21.82 6.62
C ASP A 219 3.38 -22.93 7.24
N HIS A 220 2.14 -23.07 6.76
CA HIS A 220 1.18 -24.13 7.11
C HIS A 220 0.78 -24.21 8.59
N GLY A 221 1.05 -23.19 9.41
CA GLY A 221 0.77 -23.20 10.85
C GLY A 221 1.72 -24.08 11.65
N ARG A 222 2.88 -24.43 11.09
CA ARG A 222 3.86 -25.31 11.74
C ARG A 222 4.80 -24.54 12.67
N LYS A 223 5.14 -25.20 13.78
CA LYS A 223 6.17 -24.76 14.72
C LYS A 223 7.51 -25.43 14.47
N THR A 224 7.48 -26.71 14.16
CA THR A 224 8.64 -27.51 13.76
C THR A 224 8.31 -28.24 12.45
N LYS A 225 9.27 -29.01 11.91
CA LYS A 225 9.09 -29.72 10.64
C LYS A 225 7.82 -30.60 10.58
N TYR A 226 7.37 -31.11 11.71
CA TYR A 226 6.26 -32.08 11.77
C TYR A 226 5.15 -31.72 12.77
N GLU A 227 5.28 -30.58 13.48
CA GLU A 227 4.29 -30.14 14.46
C GLU A 227 3.53 -28.92 13.91
N TYR A 228 2.22 -29.07 13.76
CA TYR A 228 1.31 -28.04 13.27
C TYR A 228 0.43 -27.58 14.44
N GLU A 229 0.59 -26.32 14.87
CA GLU A 229 -0.17 -25.76 16.00
C GLU A 229 -1.51 -25.18 15.56
N THR A 230 -1.62 -24.78 14.29
CA THR A 230 -2.84 -24.17 13.75
C THR A 230 -2.93 -24.39 12.23
N VAL A 231 -4.07 -24.07 11.64
CA VAL A 231 -4.22 -24.01 10.19
C VAL A 231 -3.53 -22.75 9.69
N GLY A 232 -2.57 -22.92 8.80
CA GLY A 232 -1.82 -21.81 8.16
C GLY A 232 -1.94 -21.84 6.64
N TYR A 233 -1.03 -21.14 6.00
CA TYR A 233 -1.01 -20.93 4.56
C TYR A 233 0.33 -21.34 3.96
N ASN A 234 0.37 -21.65 2.68
CA ASN A 234 1.60 -21.68 1.91
C ASN A 234 1.84 -20.28 1.33
N SER A 235 2.53 -19.45 2.10
CA SER A 235 2.73 -18.03 1.76
C SER A 235 4.15 -17.56 2.07
N ARG A 236 5.12 -18.33 1.65
CA ARG A 236 6.54 -17.97 1.76
C ARG A 236 6.96 -17.12 0.56
N ILE A 237 7.98 -16.29 0.75
CA ILE A 237 8.67 -15.65 -0.37
C ILE A 237 9.61 -16.66 -1.05
N ASP A 238 9.74 -16.57 -2.37
CA ASP A 238 10.76 -17.30 -3.12
C ASP A 238 12.10 -16.56 -3.05
N ASN A 239 13.21 -17.29 -3.01
CA ASN A 239 14.56 -16.70 -2.95
C ASN A 239 14.88 -15.83 -4.16
N LEU A 240 14.31 -16.15 -5.34
CA LEU A 240 14.43 -15.31 -6.54
C LEU A 240 13.84 -13.91 -6.32
N GLN A 241 12.71 -13.79 -5.61
CA GLN A 241 12.13 -12.50 -5.28
C GLN A 241 12.91 -11.80 -4.17
N ALA A 242 13.40 -12.56 -3.20
CA ALA A 242 14.16 -12.04 -2.07
C ALA A 242 15.44 -11.31 -2.52
N VAL A 243 16.23 -11.89 -3.44
CA VAL A 243 17.45 -11.23 -3.92
C VAL A 243 17.16 -9.97 -4.75
N VAL A 244 16.05 -9.91 -5.47
CA VAL A 244 15.61 -8.70 -6.19
C VAL A 244 15.27 -7.59 -5.20
N ILE A 245 14.53 -7.91 -4.13
CA ILE A 245 14.19 -6.96 -3.08
C ILE A 245 15.45 -6.45 -2.39
N GLU A 246 16.39 -7.33 -2.06
CA GLU A 246 17.67 -6.98 -1.41
C GLU A 246 18.48 -5.98 -2.25
N ALA A 247 18.58 -6.21 -3.56
CA ALA A 247 19.26 -5.30 -4.48
C ALA A 247 18.58 -3.92 -4.52
N LYS A 248 17.25 -3.90 -4.71
CA LYS A 248 16.46 -2.66 -4.82
C LYS A 248 16.37 -1.87 -3.51
N LEU A 249 16.40 -2.54 -2.37
CA LEU A 249 16.33 -1.89 -1.05
C LEU A 249 17.47 -0.88 -0.84
N LYS A 250 18.65 -1.12 -1.42
CA LYS A 250 19.80 -0.22 -1.35
C LYS A 250 19.57 1.10 -2.07
N LYS A 251 18.60 1.15 -3.00
CA LYS A 251 18.31 2.32 -3.86
C LYS A 251 17.00 3.03 -3.52
N ILE A 252 16.20 2.47 -2.65
CA ILE A 252 14.79 2.90 -2.47
C ILE A 252 14.68 4.38 -2.06
N ASP A 253 15.52 4.87 -1.15
CA ASP A 253 15.45 6.26 -0.70
C ASP A 253 15.84 7.23 -1.83
N GLU A 254 16.87 6.90 -2.64
CA GLU A 254 17.24 7.67 -3.83
C GLU A 254 16.09 7.74 -4.85
N TRP A 255 15.45 6.60 -5.12
CA TRP A 255 14.34 6.53 -6.07
C TRP A 255 13.11 7.29 -5.59
N ILE A 256 12.80 7.22 -4.29
CA ILE A 256 11.71 8.00 -3.70
C ILE A 256 12.00 9.50 -3.84
N GLU A 257 13.19 9.98 -3.54
CA GLU A 257 13.55 11.40 -3.69
C GLU A 257 13.45 11.87 -5.15
N ARG A 258 13.91 11.07 -6.11
CA ARG A 258 13.76 11.39 -7.54
C ARG A 258 12.27 11.45 -7.93
N LYS A 259 11.47 10.52 -7.45
CA LYS A 259 10.02 10.48 -7.69
C LYS A 259 9.29 11.67 -7.05
N ARG A 260 9.65 12.04 -5.82
CA ARG A 260 9.11 13.23 -5.14
C ARG A 260 9.33 14.50 -5.95
N LYS A 261 10.50 14.69 -6.57
CA LYS A 261 10.76 15.84 -7.47
C LYS A 261 9.78 15.89 -8.64
N VAL A 262 9.50 14.75 -9.27
CA VAL A 262 8.48 14.64 -10.32
C VAL A 262 7.11 15.05 -9.78
N CYS A 263 6.71 14.53 -8.63
CA CYS A 263 5.40 14.81 -8.04
C CYS A 263 5.24 16.28 -7.61
N HIS A 264 6.26 16.89 -7.01
CA HIS A 264 6.23 18.30 -6.61
C HIS A 264 6.12 19.24 -7.83
N LYS A 265 6.79 18.93 -8.95
CA LYS A 265 6.64 19.70 -10.21
C LYS A 265 5.19 19.64 -10.72
N TYR A 266 4.51 18.48 -10.65
CA TYR A 266 3.09 18.38 -10.97
C TYR A 266 2.22 19.23 -10.04
N THR A 267 2.46 19.14 -8.73
CA THR A 267 1.70 19.92 -7.73
C THR A 267 1.79 21.40 -8.02
N GLU A 268 2.99 21.92 -8.20
CA GLU A 268 3.19 23.36 -8.48
C GLU A 268 2.54 23.78 -9.80
N ALA A 269 2.61 22.96 -10.84
CA ALA A 269 2.09 23.31 -12.16
C ALA A 269 0.57 23.19 -12.31
N LEU A 270 -0.10 22.39 -11.45
CA LEU A 270 -1.51 22.01 -11.60
C LEU A 270 -2.41 22.47 -10.43
N LYS A 271 -1.87 23.02 -9.35
CA LYS A 271 -2.60 23.38 -8.11
C LYS A 271 -3.80 24.32 -8.31
N ASP A 272 -3.75 25.16 -9.36
CA ASP A 272 -4.81 26.13 -9.66
C ASP A 272 -5.87 25.59 -10.64
N ILE A 273 -5.72 24.34 -11.09
CA ILE A 273 -6.56 23.71 -12.12
C ILE A 273 -7.32 22.50 -11.59
N VAL A 274 -6.65 21.68 -10.79
CA VAL A 274 -7.19 20.46 -10.14
C VAL A 274 -6.77 20.42 -8.68
N ILE A 275 -7.45 19.61 -7.86
CA ILE A 275 -6.98 19.39 -6.50
C ILE A 275 -5.80 18.41 -6.57
N THR A 276 -4.61 18.89 -6.23
CA THR A 276 -3.39 18.11 -6.18
C THR A 276 -3.24 17.40 -4.82
N PRO A 277 -2.47 16.28 -4.76
CA PRO A 277 -2.21 15.60 -3.49
C PRO A 277 -1.58 16.56 -2.46
N LYS A 278 -2.11 16.52 -1.23
CA LYS A 278 -1.54 17.22 -0.08
C LYS A 278 -0.64 16.28 0.71
N GLU A 279 0.55 16.73 1.10
CA GLU A 279 1.32 16.04 2.12
C GLU A 279 0.82 16.46 3.50
N ALA A 280 0.48 15.48 4.35
CA ALA A 280 0.12 15.75 5.73
C ALA A 280 1.34 16.25 6.51
N PRO A 281 1.18 17.18 7.49
CA PRO A 281 2.32 17.79 8.20
C PRO A 281 3.24 16.81 8.93
N TRP A 282 2.73 15.64 9.26
CA TRP A 282 3.46 14.57 9.94
C TRP A 282 4.04 13.52 8.99
N ALA A 283 3.71 13.57 7.67
CA ALA A 283 4.03 12.50 6.74
C ALA A 283 5.13 12.89 5.77
N TYR A 284 6.04 11.94 5.50
CA TYR A 284 6.89 11.95 4.33
C TYR A 284 6.25 11.06 3.27
N HIS A 285 5.64 11.68 2.26
CA HIS A 285 4.87 11.00 1.22
C HIS A 285 5.80 10.40 0.16
N THR A 286 5.68 9.08 -0.09
CA THR A 286 6.51 8.36 -1.08
C THR A 286 5.93 8.38 -2.50
N TYR A 287 4.71 8.90 -2.66
CA TYR A 287 4.01 8.99 -3.94
C TYR A 287 4.02 7.67 -4.73
N TYR A 288 3.50 6.58 -4.12
CA TYR A 288 3.29 5.35 -4.89
C TYR A 288 2.59 5.63 -6.23
N VAL A 289 1.57 6.43 -6.19
CA VAL A 289 0.89 7.04 -7.35
C VAL A 289 0.68 8.53 -7.10
N TYR A 290 0.66 9.33 -8.15
CA TYR A 290 0.28 10.75 -8.09
C TYR A 290 -1.18 10.88 -8.52
N VAL A 291 -2.06 11.20 -7.59
CA VAL A 291 -3.52 11.21 -7.78
C VAL A 291 -4.05 12.63 -7.69
N ILE A 292 -4.66 13.12 -8.75
CA ILE A 292 -5.40 14.39 -8.76
C ILE A 292 -6.90 14.14 -8.56
N GLU A 293 -7.59 15.06 -7.87
CA GLU A 293 -9.06 15.12 -7.91
C GLU A 293 -9.46 16.14 -8.99
N THR A 294 -10.16 15.67 -9.99
CA THR A 294 -10.65 16.51 -11.10
C THR A 294 -11.95 17.23 -10.68
N PRO A 295 -12.28 18.39 -11.26
CA PRO A 295 -13.59 18.98 -11.13
C PRO A 295 -14.68 17.95 -11.43
N LYS A 296 -15.79 18.02 -10.67
CA LYS A 296 -16.87 17.03 -10.72
C LYS A 296 -17.35 16.74 -12.16
N GLY A 297 -17.30 15.48 -12.54
CA GLY A 297 -17.79 15.00 -13.84
C GLY A 297 -16.80 15.16 -15.00
N THR A 298 -15.57 15.68 -14.77
CA THR A 298 -14.60 15.87 -15.87
C THR A 298 -13.58 14.75 -15.98
N ARG A 299 -13.46 13.86 -14.97
CA ARG A 299 -12.45 12.79 -14.91
C ARG A 299 -12.39 11.91 -16.17
N ASP A 300 -13.51 11.39 -16.62
CA ASP A 300 -13.54 10.45 -17.75
C ASP A 300 -13.22 11.15 -19.08
N ALA A 301 -13.67 12.40 -19.24
CA ALA A 301 -13.32 13.24 -20.39
C ALA A 301 -11.82 13.59 -20.41
N LEU A 302 -11.25 13.98 -19.28
CA LEU A 302 -9.81 14.21 -19.15
C LEU A 302 -9.00 12.93 -19.44
N GLN A 303 -9.41 11.79 -18.87
CA GLN A 303 -8.77 10.50 -19.13
C GLN A 303 -8.76 10.17 -20.63
N LYS A 304 -9.89 10.36 -21.31
CA LYS A 304 -9.99 10.15 -22.76
C LYS A 304 -9.07 11.08 -23.54
N HIS A 305 -9.06 12.38 -23.22
CA HIS A 305 -8.19 13.36 -23.84
C HIS A 305 -6.70 13.00 -23.71
N LEU A 306 -6.26 12.64 -22.50
CA LEU A 306 -4.88 12.21 -22.24
C LEU A 306 -4.52 10.94 -23.03
N LYS A 307 -5.45 9.97 -23.09
CA LYS A 307 -5.24 8.74 -23.88
C LYS A 307 -5.07 9.05 -25.37
N GLU A 308 -5.87 9.97 -25.94
CA GLU A 308 -5.76 10.41 -27.35
C GLU A 308 -4.42 11.09 -27.63
N LYS A 309 -3.82 11.73 -26.61
CA LYS A 309 -2.46 12.29 -26.65
C LYS A 309 -1.35 11.26 -26.35
N GLY A 310 -1.67 9.97 -26.21
CA GLY A 310 -0.70 8.91 -25.94
C GLY A 310 -0.21 8.86 -24.49
N ILE A 311 -0.89 9.51 -23.55
CA ILE A 311 -0.56 9.52 -22.12
C ILE A 311 -1.40 8.47 -21.41
N ALA A 312 -0.76 7.45 -20.83
CA ALA A 312 -1.43 6.43 -20.02
C ALA A 312 -1.77 6.98 -18.62
N THR A 313 -3.00 6.77 -18.18
CA THR A 313 -3.48 7.15 -16.83
C THR A 313 -4.26 5.99 -16.22
N ASN A 314 -4.46 6.02 -14.91
CA ASN A 314 -5.22 4.99 -14.19
C ASN A 314 -6.15 5.64 -13.16
N ILE A 315 -7.08 4.85 -12.61
CA ILE A 315 -8.03 5.29 -11.56
C ILE A 315 -7.82 4.43 -10.32
N HIS A 316 -7.35 5.03 -9.25
CA HIS A 316 -7.15 4.37 -7.95
C HIS A 316 -8.03 5.06 -6.88
N TYR A 317 -9.28 4.60 -6.61
CA TYR A 317 -9.96 3.47 -7.23
C TYR A 317 -11.32 3.93 -7.77
N LYS A 318 -11.83 3.21 -8.79
CA LYS A 318 -13.06 3.61 -9.48
C LYS A 318 -14.32 3.39 -8.65
N PHE A 319 -14.29 2.40 -7.74
CA PHE A 319 -15.44 2.02 -6.91
C PHE A 319 -14.98 1.86 -5.46
N PRO A 320 -15.79 2.30 -4.49
CA PRO A 320 -15.61 1.92 -3.10
C PRO A 320 -15.68 0.39 -2.95
N THR A 321 -14.81 -0.20 -2.12
CA THR A 321 -14.76 -1.67 -1.99
C THR A 321 -16.09 -2.26 -1.54
N HIS A 322 -16.76 -1.64 -0.55
CA HIS A 322 -18.06 -2.10 -0.01
C HIS A 322 -19.19 -2.07 -1.04
N THR A 323 -19.11 -1.27 -2.10
CA THR A 323 -20.14 -1.19 -3.15
C THR A 323 -19.92 -2.17 -4.31
N THR A 324 -18.79 -2.87 -4.31
CA THR A 324 -18.51 -3.86 -5.36
C THR A 324 -19.39 -5.10 -5.21
N LYS A 325 -19.62 -5.82 -6.30
CA LYS A 325 -20.51 -6.99 -6.32
C LYS A 325 -20.15 -8.04 -5.26
N ALA A 326 -18.86 -8.12 -4.88
CA ALA A 326 -18.40 -9.09 -3.89
C ALA A 326 -18.87 -8.78 -2.45
N PHE A 327 -19.19 -7.51 -2.16
CA PHE A 327 -19.46 -7.07 -0.78
C PHE A 327 -20.79 -6.31 -0.61
N LYS A 328 -21.39 -5.76 -1.67
CA LYS A 328 -22.53 -4.83 -1.62
C LYS A 328 -23.80 -5.37 -0.94
N ASP A 329 -23.98 -6.68 -0.90
CA ASP A 329 -25.17 -7.29 -0.30
C ASP A 329 -25.02 -7.43 1.25
N GLU A 330 -23.81 -7.27 1.77
CA GLU A 330 -23.49 -7.37 3.19
C GLU A 330 -23.23 -6.01 3.85
N TYR A 331 -22.85 -4.99 3.06
CA TYR A 331 -22.42 -3.69 3.57
C TYR A 331 -23.18 -2.56 2.90
N THR A 332 -23.90 -1.78 3.71
CA THR A 332 -24.81 -0.71 3.23
C THR A 332 -24.41 0.68 3.70
N GLU A 333 -23.18 0.82 4.24
CA GLU A 333 -22.67 2.08 4.76
C GLU A 333 -22.59 3.14 3.66
N LYS A 334 -22.99 4.35 4.01
CA LYS A 334 -22.79 5.54 3.17
C LYS A 334 -21.49 6.20 3.55
N LEU A 335 -20.59 6.33 2.58
CA LEU A 335 -19.28 6.94 2.72
C LEU A 335 -19.15 8.09 1.72
N PRO A 336 -19.73 9.27 2.01
CA PRO A 336 -19.89 10.35 1.03
C PRO A 336 -18.58 10.83 0.42
N ARG A 337 -17.50 10.96 1.22
CA ARG A 337 -16.19 11.38 0.71
C ARG A 337 -15.57 10.29 -0.17
N THR A 338 -15.61 9.04 0.28
CA THR A 338 -15.17 7.87 -0.50
C THR A 338 -15.91 7.78 -1.85
N GLU A 339 -17.24 7.89 -1.85
CA GLU A 339 -18.06 7.86 -3.07
C GLU A 339 -17.71 9.02 -4.02
N TYR A 340 -17.52 10.22 -3.46
CA TYR A 340 -17.12 11.39 -4.23
C TYR A 340 -15.77 11.19 -4.91
N VAL A 341 -14.74 10.78 -4.16
CA VAL A 341 -13.38 10.65 -4.71
C VAL A 341 -13.28 9.53 -5.74
N CYS A 342 -13.97 8.40 -5.56
CA CYS A 342 -14.03 7.31 -6.53
C CYS A 342 -14.54 7.78 -7.91
N ASN A 343 -15.37 8.81 -7.95
CA ASN A 343 -15.89 9.39 -9.20
C ASN A 343 -14.99 10.45 -9.81
N ASN A 344 -14.06 11.05 -9.05
CA ASN A 344 -13.34 12.24 -9.47
C ASN A 344 -11.80 12.10 -9.47
N VAL A 345 -11.23 10.99 -8.98
CA VAL A 345 -9.76 10.82 -8.97
C VAL A 345 -9.21 10.29 -10.28
N LEU A 346 -8.02 10.78 -10.67
CA LEU A 346 -7.26 10.30 -11.81
C LEU A 346 -5.76 10.25 -11.42
N SER A 347 -5.11 9.13 -11.71
CA SER A 347 -3.69 8.94 -11.44
C SER A 347 -2.86 9.24 -12.67
N LEU A 348 -1.84 10.08 -12.53
CA LEU A 348 -0.90 10.47 -13.56
C LEU A 348 0.39 9.63 -13.51
N PRO A 349 1.13 9.48 -14.63
CA PRO A 349 2.45 8.86 -14.61
C PRO A 349 3.41 9.61 -13.68
N CYS A 350 4.04 8.93 -12.72
CA CYS A 350 4.91 9.56 -11.73
C CYS A 350 6.14 8.72 -11.36
N TYR A 351 6.67 7.94 -12.29
CA TYR A 351 7.89 7.15 -12.04
C TYR A 351 9.14 8.02 -12.02
N PHE A 352 10.17 7.64 -11.27
CA PHE A 352 11.36 8.45 -11.00
C PHE A 352 12.27 8.66 -12.21
N THR A 353 12.10 7.85 -13.26
CA THR A 353 12.80 7.98 -14.56
C THR A 353 12.00 8.76 -15.59
N LEU A 354 10.85 9.39 -15.21
CA LEU A 354 10.02 10.16 -16.13
C LEU A 354 10.81 11.33 -16.73
N PRO A 355 11.05 11.35 -18.06
CA PRO A 355 11.75 12.45 -18.69
C PRO A 355 11.02 13.78 -18.51
N GLU A 356 11.77 14.85 -18.24
CA GLU A 356 11.19 16.17 -17.98
C GLU A 356 10.30 16.65 -19.13
N GLN A 357 10.73 16.46 -20.38
CA GLN A 357 9.94 16.78 -21.57
C GLN A 357 8.60 16.05 -21.64
N TRP A 358 8.52 14.82 -21.14
CA TRP A 358 7.26 14.07 -21.06
C TRP A 358 6.38 14.59 -19.93
N GLN A 359 6.99 14.97 -18.82
CA GLN A 359 6.26 15.58 -17.72
C GLN A 359 5.64 16.91 -18.13
N ASP A 360 6.40 17.76 -18.84
CA ASP A 360 5.90 19.04 -19.38
C ASP A 360 4.76 18.80 -20.38
N TYR A 361 4.90 17.79 -21.23
CA TYR A 361 3.84 17.42 -22.17
C TYR A 361 2.55 16.98 -21.47
N ILE A 362 2.64 16.21 -20.38
CA ILE A 362 1.49 15.80 -19.55
C ILE A 362 0.83 17.06 -18.94
N ILE A 363 1.62 17.92 -18.31
CA ILE A 363 1.14 19.18 -17.70
C ILE A 363 0.40 20.04 -18.72
N ASN A 364 1.02 20.29 -19.87
CA ASN A 364 0.42 21.11 -20.92
C ASN A 364 -0.84 20.47 -21.51
N SER A 365 -0.89 19.14 -21.61
CA SER A 365 -2.09 18.43 -22.08
C SER A 365 -3.26 18.57 -21.12
N ILE A 366 -3.01 18.60 -19.81
CA ILE A 366 -4.05 18.83 -18.79
C ILE A 366 -4.52 20.30 -18.84
N LYS A 367 -3.61 21.26 -18.93
CA LYS A 367 -3.94 22.69 -19.08
C LYS A 367 -4.80 22.95 -20.30
N GLU A 368 -4.38 22.44 -21.45
CA GLU A 368 -5.12 22.56 -22.72
C GLU A 368 -6.54 22.01 -22.61
N PHE A 369 -6.75 20.90 -21.89
CA PHE A 369 -8.08 20.34 -21.69
C PHE A 369 -9.00 21.29 -20.93
N TYR A 370 -8.53 21.90 -19.84
CA TYR A 370 -9.35 22.82 -19.04
C TYR A 370 -9.47 24.24 -19.61
N GLU A 371 -8.58 24.65 -20.48
CA GLU A 371 -8.70 25.93 -21.21
C GLU A 371 -9.79 25.87 -22.30
N LYS A 372 -10.08 24.69 -22.83
CA LYS A 372 -11.05 24.48 -23.92
C LYS A 372 -12.45 24.11 -23.46
N ASN A 373 -12.63 23.76 -22.19
CA ASN A 373 -13.89 23.29 -21.62
C ASN A 373 -14.29 24.09 -20.37
#